data_d2f46354a7228e91c90bcfb9a413aa4d
#
_entry.id   d2f46354a7228e91c90bcfb9a413aa4d
#
_cell.length_a   1.000
_cell.length_b   1.000
_cell.length_c   1.000
_cell.angle_alpha   90.00
_cell.angle_beta   90.00
_cell.angle_gamma   90.00
#
_symmetry.space_group_name_H-M   'P 1'
#
loop_
_entity.id
_entity.type
_entity.pdbx_description
1 polymer ?
#
loop_
_entity_poly.entity_id
_entity_poly.type
_entity_poly.pdbx_seq_one_letter_code
_entity_poly.pdbx_strand_id
1 'polypeptide(L)'
;MALTLNQIVARIRSLALSHKQLNSFYFGEVPEFDANSDIDYPACFLELLPGGLNDDERIDRFNFRFYFLDRVLVAEDTEGNETEVLSDMRSVAVDMKAMLKYFGYQDDWMIDAASSISPLTETLGDMVGGCFMEVGITVDNLL
;
A
#
# COMPACT_ATOMS: atom_id res chain seq x y z
N MET A 1 -4.99 15.82 18.64
CA MET A 1 -6.03 14.78 18.65
C MET A 1 -5.51 13.55 17.92
N ALA A 2 -5.63 12.40 18.53
CA ALA A 2 -5.16 11.15 17.92
C ALA A 2 -5.96 10.81 16.66
N LEU A 3 -5.29 10.29 15.66
CA LEU A 3 -5.93 9.83 14.44
C LEU A 3 -6.61 8.48 14.65
N THR A 4 -7.83 8.36 14.20
CA THR A 4 -8.51 7.06 14.16
C THR A 4 -8.06 6.25 12.94
N LEU A 5 -8.31 4.95 12.96
CA LEU A 5 -8.03 4.10 11.80
C LEU A 5 -8.71 4.64 10.53
N ASN A 6 -9.95 5.06 10.65
CA ASN A 6 -10.69 5.65 9.52
C ASN A 6 -9.99 6.87 8.93
N GLN A 7 -9.48 7.74 9.79
CA GLN A 7 -8.76 8.95 9.36
C GLN A 7 -7.43 8.60 8.71
N ILE A 8 -6.73 7.61 9.26
CA ILE A 8 -5.46 7.12 8.69
C ILE A 8 -5.70 6.56 7.30
N VAL A 9 -6.68 5.68 7.14
CA VAL A 9 -7.01 5.08 5.84
C VAL A 9 -7.44 6.16 4.84
N ALA A 10 -8.24 7.14 5.27
CA ALA A 10 -8.66 8.23 4.39
C ALA A 10 -7.49 9.06 3.91
N ARG A 11 -6.51 9.33 4.76
CA ARG A 11 -5.29 10.05 4.37
C ARG A 11 -4.42 9.25 3.42
N ILE A 12 -4.26 7.95 3.70
CA ILE A 12 -3.52 7.06 2.79
C ILE A 12 -4.20 7.02 1.42
N ARG A 13 -5.52 6.95 1.37
CA ARG A 13 -6.28 6.99 0.11
C ARG A 13 -5.99 8.27 -0.66
N SER A 14 -6.04 9.42 0.01
CA SER A 14 -5.76 10.71 -0.62
C SER A 14 -4.35 10.77 -1.20
N LEU A 15 -3.37 10.26 -0.45
CA LEU A 15 -1.99 10.20 -0.93
C LEU A 15 -1.85 9.30 -2.15
N ALA A 16 -2.43 8.10 -2.09
CA ALA A 16 -2.37 7.15 -3.20
C ALA A 16 -3.01 7.74 -4.46
N LEU A 17 -4.19 8.33 -4.34
CA LEU A 17 -4.90 8.89 -5.49
C LEU A 17 -4.27 10.19 -6.00
N SER A 18 -3.40 10.82 -5.23
CA SER A 18 -2.62 11.97 -5.70
C SER A 18 -1.43 11.55 -6.56
N HIS A 19 -1.03 10.29 -6.52
CA HIS A 19 0.06 9.79 -7.33
C HIS A 19 -0.41 9.59 -8.77
N LYS A 20 0.33 10.16 -9.73
CA LYS A 20 -0.08 10.19 -11.13
C LYS A 20 -0.18 8.82 -11.80
N GLN A 21 0.56 7.84 -11.29
CA GLN A 21 0.57 6.50 -11.87
C GLN A 21 -0.51 5.58 -11.29
N LEU A 22 -1.18 5.97 -10.21
CA LEU A 22 -2.21 5.15 -9.59
C LEU A 22 -3.59 5.63 -10.03
N ASN A 23 -4.41 4.70 -10.50
CA ASN A 23 -5.77 4.98 -10.95
C ASN A 23 -6.82 4.70 -9.89
N SER A 24 -6.52 3.82 -8.93
CA SER A 24 -7.50 3.43 -7.92
C SER A 24 -6.84 3.02 -6.61
N PHE A 25 -7.65 3.01 -5.55
CA PHE A 25 -7.23 2.61 -4.21
C PHE A 25 -8.34 1.76 -3.59
N TYR A 26 -7.94 0.67 -2.96
CA TYR A 26 -8.86 -0.23 -2.26
C TYR A 26 -8.32 -0.58 -0.88
N PHE A 27 -9.22 -0.69 0.09
CA PHE A 27 -8.88 -1.14 1.43
C PHE A 27 -9.70 -2.39 1.75
N GLY A 28 -9.03 -3.47 2.14
CA GLY A 28 -9.69 -4.72 2.49
C GLY A 28 -8.72 -5.88 2.56
N GLU A 29 -9.21 -7.08 2.33
CA GLU A 29 -8.40 -8.30 2.32
C GLU A 29 -8.05 -8.71 0.90
N VAL A 30 -6.89 -9.36 0.73
CA VAL A 30 -6.38 -9.77 -0.59
C VAL A 30 -7.38 -10.64 -1.38
N PRO A 31 -8.08 -11.60 -0.78
CA PRO A 31 -9.07 -12.38 -1.52
C PRO A 31 -10.21 -11.54 -2.13
N GLU A 32 -10.55 -10.42 -1.51
CA GLU A 32 -11.55 -9.49 -2.04
C GLU A 32 -11.06 -8.82 -3.31
N PHE A 33 -9.77 -8.49 -3.37
CA PHE A 33 -9.17 -7.86 -4.54
C PHE A 33 -9.14 -8.82 -5.72
N ASP A 34 -8.72 -10.06 -5.48
CA ASP A 34 -8.59 -11.07 -6.52
C ASP A 34 -9.95 -11.43 -7.14
N ALA A 35 -11.02 -11.33 -6.37
CA ALA A 35 -12.37 -11.63 -6.85
C ALA A 35 -13.02 -10.48 -7.63
N ASN A 36 -12.43 -9.28 -7.61
CA ASN A 36 -13.02 -8.09 -8.21
C ASN A 36 -12.42 -7.82 -9.58
N SER A 37 -13.20 -8.06 -10.65
CA SER A 37 -12.78 -7.87 -12.02
C SER A 37 -12.84 -6.40 -12.49
N ASP A 38 -13.45 -5.51 -11.71
CA ASP A 38 -13.68 -4.12 -12.10
C ASP A 38 -12.59 -3.17 -11.58
N ILE A 39 -11.43 -3.69 -11.24
CA ILE A 39 -10.33 -2.91 -10.71
C ILE A 39 -9.68 -2.08 -11.82
N ASP A 40 -9.52 -0.80 -11.56
CA ASP A 40 -8.85 0.13 -12.47
C ASP A 40 -7.35 0.18 -12.15
N TYR A 41 -6.57 -0.52 -12.94
CA TYR A 41 -5.11 -0.61 -12.75
C TYR A 41 -4.38 0.55 -13.44
N PRO A 42 -3.21 0.96 -12.96
CA PRO A 42 -2.51 0.51 -11.73
C PRO A 42 -3.27 0.88 -10.47
N ALA A 43 -3.24 -0.02 -9.49
CA ALA A 43 -4.00 0.14 -8.26
C ALA A 43 -3.12 -0.05 -7.02
N CYS A 44 -3.49 0.66 -5.96
CA CYS A 44 -2.95 0.44 -4.63
C CYS A 44 -3.99 -0.29 -3.79
N PHE A 45 -3.58 -1.39 -3.18
CA PHE A 45 -4.41 -2.13 -2.23
C PHE A 45 -3.80 -2.02 -0.85
N LEU A 46 -4.62 -1.67 0.12
CA LEU A 46 -4.20 -1.54 1.51
C LEU A 46 -4.86 -2.63 2.35
N GLU A 47 -4.05 -3.38 3.06
CA GLU A 47 -4.51 -4.41 3.97
C GLU A 47 -4.04 -4.09 5.38
N LEU A 48 -4.96 -4.16 6.34
CA LEU A 48 -4.60 -4.03 7.75
C LEU A 48 -4.15 -5.39 8.27
N LEU A 49 -2.91 -5.45 8.75
CA LEU A 49 -2.33 -6.66 9.29
C LEU A 49 -2.69 -6.81 10.77
N PRO A 50 -2.76 -8.06 11.29
CA PRO A 50 -2.99 -8.28 12.71
C PRO A 50 -1.80 -7.78 13.54
N GLY A 51 -2.07 -7.42 14.77
CA GLY A 51 -1.09 -6.96 15.74
C GLY A 51 -1.20 -5.49 16.04
N GLY A 52 -0.40 -5.00 16.93
CA GLY A 52 -0.07 -3.64 16.99
C GLY A 52 -0.67 -2.74 18.04
N LEU A 53 -1.51 -3.17 18.93
CA LEU A 53 -1.70 -2.33 20.10
C LEU A 53 -0.47 -2.49 20.99
N ASN A 54 0.21 -1.37 21.22
CA ASN A 54 1.26 -1.34 22.20
C ASN A 54 0.63 -1.39 23.59
N ASP A 55 1.29 -2.02 24.56
CA ASP A 55 0.83 -2.05 25.95
C ASP A 55 0.74 -0.66 26.59
N ASP A 56 1.29 0.34 25.92
CA ASP A 56 1.17 1.74 26.34
C ASP A 56 -0.11 2.33 25.75
N GLU A 57 -1.05 2.67 26.58
CA GLU A 57 -2.34 3.27 26.19
C GLU A 57 -2.20 4.57 25.42
N ARG A 58 -1.00 5.17 25.42
CA ARG A 58 -0.73 6.43 24.71
C ARG A 58 -0.48 6.26 23.24
N ILE A 59 -0.08 5.06 22.82
CA ILE A 59 0.45 4.84 21.47
C ILE A 59 -0.34 3.73 20.81
N ASP A 60 -1.01 4.07 19.71
CA ASP A 60 -1.61 3.10 18.82
C ASP A 60 -0.69 2.85 17.64
N ARG A 61 -0.52 1.60 17.29
CA ARG A 61 0.24 1.20 16.12
C ARG A 61 -0.63 0.37 15.19
N PHE A 62 -0.64 0.77 13.93
CA PHE A 62 -1.33 0.04 12.88
C PHE A 62 -0.31 -0.47 11.89
N ASN A 63 -0.33 -1.77 11.63
CA ASN A 63 0.54 -2.39 10.64
C ASN A 63 -0.25 -2.60 9.36
N PHE A 64 0.24 -2.05 8.27
CA PHE A 64 -0.41 -2.14 6.97
C PHE A 64 0.51 -2.83 5.97
N ARG A 65 -0.11 -3.54 5.04
CA ARG A 65 0.57 -3.98 3.84
C ARG A 65 0.00 -3.23 2.66
N PHE A 66 0.89 -2.65 1.86
CA PHE A 66 0.55 -1.94 0.64
C PHE A 66 0.93 -2.81 -0.54
N TYR A 67 -0.02 -3.03 -1.43
CA TYR A 67 0.23 -3.69 -2.71
C TYR A 67 0.11 -2.64 -3.80
N PHE A 68 1.08 -2.61 -4.69
CA PHE A 68 1.07 -1.75 -5.87
C PHE A 68 1.10 -2.67 -7.08
N LEU A 69 -0.02 -2.75 -7.79
CA LEU A 69 -0.25 -3.77 -8.79
C LEU A 69 -0.70 -3.15 -10.12
N ASP A 70 -0.26 -3.77 -11.19
CA ASP A 70 -0.69 -3.43 -12.54
C ASP A 70 -0.86 -4.71 -13.36
N ARG A 71 -1.52 -4.60 -14.49
CA ARG A 71 -1.76 -5.74 -15.37
C ARG A 71 -0.48 -6.21 -16.03
N VAL A 72 -0.29 -7.51 -16.03
CA VAL A 72 0.81 -8.17 -16.71
C VAL A 72 0.27 -8.74 -18.02
N LEU A 73 0.91 -8.36 -19.12
CA LEU A 73 0.60 -8.92 -20.43
C LEU A 73 1.44 -10.16 -20.63
N VAL A 74 0.77 -11.31 -20.80
CA VAL A 74 1.43 -12.56 -21.13
C VAL A 74 1.14 -12.84 -22.61
N ALA A 75 2.17 -12.70 -23.44
CA ALA A 75 2.08 -13.06 -24.84
C ALA A 75 2.82 -14.38 -25.06
N GLU A 76 2.24 -15.31 -25.83
CA GLU A 76 2.78 -16.66 -26.00
C GLU A 76 4.18 -16.70 -26.60
N ASP A 77 4.54 -15.73 -27.43
CA ASP A 77 5.80 -15.72 -28.18
C ASP A 77 6.70 -14.53 -27.89
N THR A 78 6.39 -13.69 -26.90
CA THR A 78 7.19 -12.52 -26.57
C THR A 78 7.38 -12.42 -25.08
N GLU A 79 8.45 -11.76 -24.66
CA GLU A 79 8.61 -11.41 -23.26
C GLU A 79 7.44 -10.54 -22.83
N GLY A 80 6.79 -10.89 -21.73
CA GLY A 80 5.75 -10.08 -21.13
C GLY A 80 6.34 -8.81 -20.53
N ASN A 81 5.47 -7.94 -20.07
CA ASN A 81 5.85 -6.66 -19.45
C ASN A 81 6.10 -6.79 -17.93
N GLU A 82 6.38 -7.98 -17.43
CA GLU A 82 6.53 -8.23 -16.00
C GLU A 82 7.61 -7.36 -15.35
N THR A 83 8.77 -7.23 -16.02
CA THR A 83 9.87 -6.41 -15.51
C THR A 83 9.50 -4.93 -15.48
N GLU A 84 8.82 -4.44 -16.52
CA GLU A 84 8.33 -3.06 -16.54
C GLU A 84 7.34 -2.80 -15.42
N VAL A 85 6.38 -3.69 -15.24
CA VAL A 85 5.38 -3.58 -14.19
C VAL A 85 6.05 -3.55 -12.82
N LEU A 86 6.98 -4.46 -12.57
CA LEU A 86 7.72 -4.47 -11.31
C LEU A 86 8.51 -3.19 -11.10
N SER A 87 9.19 -2.70 -12.13
CA SER A 87 9.98 -1.47 -12.05
C SER A 87 9.09 -0.26 -11.76
N ASP A 88 7.98 -0.14 -12.48
CA ASP A 88 7.05 0.98 -12.31
C ASP A 88 6.39 0.96 -10.94
N MET A 89 5.92 -0.21 -10.52
CA MET A 89 5.25 -0.34 -9.23
C MET A 89 6.21 -0.16 -8.07
N ARG A 90 7.47 -0.57 -8.23
CA ARG A 90 8.49 -0.30 -7.23
C ARG A 90 8.76 1.19 -7.09
N SER A 91 8.79 1.93 -8.19
CA SER A 91 8.93 3.38 -8.15
C SER A 91 7.76 4.05 -7.43
N VAL A 92 6.53 3.58 -7.69
CA VAL A 92 5.34 4.05 -6.98
C VAL A 92 5.47 3.78 -5.48
N ALA A 93 5.94 2.59 -5.10
CA ALA A 93 6.11 2.22 -3.70
C ALA A 93 7.14 3.11 -3.00
N VAL A 94 8.26 3.42 -3.65
CA VAL A 94 9.28 4.33 -3.12
C VAL A 94 8.68 5.72 -2.90
N ASP A 95 7.93 6.22 -3.87
CA ASP A 95 7.27 7.52 -3.77
C ASP A 95 6.25 7.54 -2.62
N MET A 96 5.43 6.51 -2.51
CA MET A 96 4.45 6.40 -1.43
C MET A 96 5.11 6.37 -0.06
N LYS A 97 6.21 5.64 0.08
CA LYS A 97 6.94 5.58 1.34
C LYS A 97 7.45 6.97 1.74
N ALA A 98 7.98 7.74 0.78
CA ALA A 98 8.43 9.10 1.03
C ALA A 98 7.26 10.02 1.40
N MET A 99 6.14 9.90 0.69
CA MET A 99 4.94 10.70 0.96
C MET A 99 4.38 10.41 2.36
N LEU A 100 4.32 9.15 2.74
CA LEU A 100 3.86 8.75 4.08
C LEU A 100 4.74 9.36 5.18
N LYS A 101 6.05 9.35 4.99
CA LYS A 101 6.97 9.97 5.95
C LYS A 101 6.79 11.47 6.04
N TYR A 102 6.65 12.13 4.89
CA TYR A 102 6.47 13.58 4.85
C TYR A 102 5.19 14.00 5.58
N PHE A 103 4.07 13.33 5.28
CA PHE A 103 2.81 13.64 5.94
C PHE A 103 2.81 13.24 7.42
N GLY A 104 3.52 12.18 7.76
CA GLY A 104 3.70 11.79 9.16
C GLY A 104 4.33 12.90 9.98
N TYR A 105 5.32 13.58 9.43
CA TYR A 105 5.95 14.70 10.11
C TYR A 105 5.00 15.87 10.35
N GLN A 106 4.05 16.09 9.44
CA GLN A 106 3.08 17.19 9.56
C GLN A 106 1.82 16.81 10.34
N ASP A 107 1.44 15.54 10.32
CA ASP A 107 0.14 15.07 10.81
C ASP A 107 0.23 14.24 12.09
N ASP A 108 1.34 14.29 12.79
CA ASP A 108 1.53 13.64 14.09
C ASP A 108 1.45 12.11 14.05
N TRP A 109 1.78 11.51 12.93
CA TRP A 109 2.03 10.08 12.87
C TRP A 109 3.50 9.78 12.60
N MET A 110 3.96 8.61 13.05
CA MET A 110 5.31 8.16 12.80
C MET A 110 5.28 6.88 11.98
N ILE A 111 6.19 6.77 11.05
CA ILE A 111 6.29 5.62 10.15
C ILE A 111 7.51 4.80 10.51
N ASP A 112 7.31 3.49 10.63
CA ASP A 112 8.40 2.55 10.78
C ASP A 112 9.14 2.42 9.45
N ALA A 113 10.40 2.84 9.44
CA ALA A 113 11.20 2.91 8.23
C ALA A 113 11.78 1.56 7.79
N ALA A 114 11.55 0.49 8.55
CA ALA A 114 12.24 -0.78 8.37
C ALA A 114 11.69 -1.65 7.25
N SER A 115 10.61 -1.24 6.60
CA SER A 115 9.97 -2.06 5.59
C SER A 115 10.74 -2.07 4.27
N SER A 116 11.06 -3.25 3.78
CA SER A 116 11.60 -3.43 2.42
C SER A 116 10.47 -3.56 1.41
N ILE A 117 10.77 -3.17 0.18
CA ILE A 117 9.85 -3.35 -0.95
C ILE A 117 10.15 -4.70 -1.59
N SER A 118 9.17 -5.59 -1.60
CA SER A 118 9.34 -6.95 -2.10
C SER A 118 8.54 -7.17 -3.37
N PRO A 119 9.09 -7.88 -4.36
CA PRO A 119 8.32 -8.21 -5.55
C PRO A 119 7.21 -9.19 -5.23
N LEU A 120 6.09 -9.05 -5.92
CA LEU A 120 5.02 -10.03 -5.86
C LEU A 120 5.39 -11.19 -6.79
N THR A 121 5.62 -12.37 -6.21
CA THR A 121 6.09 -13.54 -6.95
C THR A 121 4.97 -14.41 -7.49
N GLU A 122 3.75 -14.24 -6.98
CA GLU A 122 2.57 -14.95 -7.45
C GLU A 122 1.65 -13.97 -8.16
N THR A 123 1.21 -14.36 -9.36
CA THR A 123 0.18 -13.61 -10.05
C THR A 123 -1.17 -13.90 -9.41
N LEU A 124 -1.92 -12.86 -9.13
CA LEU A 124 -3.31 -12.99 -8.73
C LEU A 124 -4.16 -13.39 -9.95
N GLY A 125 -5.39 -13.83 -9.72
CA GLY A 125 -6.25 -14.39 -10.76
C GLY A 125 -6.46 -13.52 -11.99
N ASP A 126 -6.26 -12.20 -11.88
CA ASP A 126 -6.41 -11.25 -12.98
C ASP A 126 -5.10 -11.01 -13.77
N MET A 127 -4.09 -11.83 -13.58
CA MET A 127 -2.79 -11.65 -14.23
C MET A 127 -2.18 -10.29 -13.91
N VAL A 128 -2.01 -10.03 -12.65
CA VAL A 128 -1.39 -8.79 -12.17
C VAL A 128 -0.05 -9.08 -11.51
N GLY A 129 0.82 -8.11 -11.53
CA GLY A 129 2.11 -8.16 -10.88
C GLY A 129 2.44 -6.83 -10.24
N GLY A 130 3.57 -6.77 -9.61
CA GLY A 130 4.04 -5.56 -8.96
C GLY A 130 4.82 -5.88 -7.70
N CYS A 131 4.56 -5.12 -6.65
CA CYS A 131 5.31 -5.26 -5.41
C CYS A 131 4.42 -4.97 -4.20
N PHE A 132 4.96 -5.29 -3.03
CA PHE A 132 4.30 -4.93 -1.77
C PHE A 132 5.33 -4.45 -0.77
N MET A 133 4.85 -3.70 0.22
CA MET A 133 5.65 -3.27 1.37
C MET A 133 4.78 -3.28 2.62
N GLU A 134 5.41 -3.50 3.76
CA GLU A 134 4.74 -3.43 5.05
C GLU A 134 5.20 -2.17 5.77
N VAL A 135 4.24 -1.41 6.30
CA VAL A 135 4.52 -0.15 6.98
C VAL A 135 3.74 -0.11 8.29
N GLY A 136 4.45 0.18 9.38
CA GLY A 136 3.81 0.46 10.65
C GLY A 136 3.57 1.96 10.80
N ILE A 137 2.37 2.35 11.17
CA ILE A 137 2.01 3.73 11.46
C ILE A 137 1.67 3.83 12.93
N THR A 138 2.39 4.70 13.64
CA THR A 138 2.22 4.92 15.06
C THR A 138 1.62 6.30 15.31
N VAL A 139 0.59 6.37 16.11
CA VAL A 139 -0.06 7.61 16.50
C VAL A 139 -0.07 7.74 18.03
N ASP A 140 0.05 8.97 18.51
CA ASP A 140 0.04 9.26 19.94
C ASP A 140 -1.38 9.60 20.36
N ASN A 141 -1.92 8.87 21.33
CA ASN A 141 -3.29 9.02 21.83
C ASN A 141 -3.43 10.07 22.92
N LEU A 142 -2.37 10.73 23.32
CA LEU A 142 -2.44 11.74 24.40
C LEU A 142 -2.93 13.10 23.95
N LEU A 143 -3.11 13.30 22.70
CA LEU A 143 -3.48 14.62 22.20
C LEU A 143 -4.98 14.78 21.97
#